data_bc021f5bbd3491aa699833b93b3105c7
#
_entry.id   bc021f5bbd3491aa699833b93b3105c7
#
_cell.length_a   1.000
_cell.length_b   1.000
_cell.length_c   1.000
_cell.angle_alpha   90.00
_cell.angle_beta   90.00
_cell.angle_gamma   90.00
#
_symmetry.space_group_name_H-M   'P 1'
#
loop_
_entity.id
_entity.type
_entity.pdbx_description
1 polymer ?
#
loop_
_entity_poly.entity_id
_entity_poly.type
_entity_poly.pdbx_seq_one_letter_code
_entity_poly.pdbx_strand_id
1 'polypeptide(L)'
;MHDKLYRVDEQGEWRLEKELESGNKDLERRDPDGLFKLLGNLVKGSVLIFCPTKQSCENVCQMLSNFSPKQLRDHRAEDRNTLIGRLMDEHDGLVCPVLNACIRNGVAYHHSGLSSDERQLVEGAYKSGIISVICCTSTLAAGVNLPARRVIIRSPHVGREQLKKAQYLQMIGRAGRAGLDEKGDSIVILHHGKEAQTFKKMHEGLVESSLSGLTDQMQLEGFFLDLIVLKVAQLSFIRTRRKLLSFVERTVQSLLSKKMVVRQEVDIFAATQIGSAAFNANLNPQMALDMCSDLGANLGQGIVLISHFHLLYNLDWNLFYNEYLGLSSEERQLIHSMGLSEATLIRHIHSHNQQKNASKGMRVYVVFMLRKIWNQKPLWEVARHFGVPRGWLQSVLQSAVCQSSSIVRFAERMPDLWALRSLLPQMVRRLSECTRHELIPLLSIECVKLGRARQLYEKGFRTVGSIAKAEPRQLIEALGGKLSCWQCRRMISSAKAIIRDQIAEKAMELEELGAEGMFSFPSTTVNCPTERKNYESPANTPASDDSGTGSLA
;
A
#
# COMPACT_ATOMS: atom_id res chain seq x y z
N MET A 1 -10.54 -40.87 9.06
CA MET A 1 -9.39 -40.60 9.95
C MET A 1 -9.90 -39.69 11.05
N HIS A 2 -9.66 -40.01 12.30
CA HIS A 2 -10.00 -39.10 13.39
C HIS A 2 -8.91 -38.05 13.49
N ASP A 3 -9.28 -36.78 13.32
CA ASP A 3 -8.35 -35.67 13.50
C ASP A 3 -7.95 -35.59 14.97
N LYS A 4 -6.65 -35.47 15.24
CA LYS A 4 -6.09 -35.45 16.60
C LYS A 4 -5.50 -34.09 16.90
N LEU A 5 -5.89 -33.50 18.02
CA LEU A 5 -5.28 -32.27 18.53
C LEU A 5 -4.20 -32.63 19.54
N TYR A 6 -2.98 -32.16 19.29
CA TYR A 6 -1.85 -32.33 20.19
C TYR A 6 -1.49 -30.99 20.82
N ARG A 7 -1.20 -31.01 22.10
CA ARG A 7 -0.61 -29.86 22.80
C ARG A 7 0.90 -30.03 22.86
N VAL A 8 1.62 -28.98 22.54
CA VAL A 8 3.08 -28.90 22.74
C VAL A 8 3.31 -28.27 24.09
N ASP A 9 3.98 -28.96 25.01
CA ASP A 9 4.33 -28.43 26.34
C ASP A 9 5.60 -27.55 26.28
N GLU A 10 5.96 -26.96 27.42
CA GLU A 10 7.12 -26.08 27.54
C GLU A 10 8.45 -26.80 27.23
N GLN A 11 8.47 -28.12 27.30
CA GLN A 11 9.63 -28.95 26.99
C GLN A 11 9.69 -29.38 25.52
N GLY A 12 8.66 -28.98 24.72
CA GLY A 12 8.55 -29.31 23.30
C GLY A 12 7.93 -30.70 23.02
N GLU A 13 7.44 -31.41 24.05
CA GLU A 13 6.81 -32.71 23.88
C GLU A 13 5.36 -32.58 23.42
N TRP A 14 4.98 -33.47 22.50
CA TRP A 14 3.65 -33.49 21.88
C TRP A 14 2.74 -34.45 22.61
N ARG A 15 1.76 -33.94 23.35
CA ARG A 15 0.76 -34.74 24.08
C ARG A 15 -0.60 -34.65 23.42
N LEU A 16 -1.24 -35.80 23.21
CA LEU A 16 -2.62 -35.84 22.69
C LEU A 16 -3.54 -35.16 23.70
N GLU A 17 -4.21 -34.07 23.26
CA GLU A 17 -5.13 -33.33 24.09
C GLU A 17 -6.57 -33.78 23.84
N LYS A 18 -6.95 -33.95 22.57
CA LYS A 18 -8.31 -34.31 22.19
C LYS A 18 -8.37 -34.97 20.82
N GLU A 19 -9.24 -35.95 20.63
CA GLU A 19 -9.68 -36.40 19.31
C GLU A 19 -10.87 -35.54 18.87
N LEU A 20 -10.80 -34.98 17.65
CA LEU A 20 -11.88 -34.19 17.10
C LEU A 20 -12.90 -35.14 16.49
N GLU A 21 -14.08 -35.20 17.08
CA GLU A 21 -15.16 -36.04 16.59
C GLU A 21 -15.56 -35.69 15.16
N SER A 22 -15.84 -36.73 14.36
CA SER A 22 -16.42 -36.59 13.04
C SER A 22 -17.80 -35.96 13.14
N GLY A 23 -17.98 -34.86 12.42
CA GLY A 23 -19.24 -34.13 12.37
C GLY A 23 -20.13 -34.56 11.20
N ASN A 24 -20.89 -33.61 10.67
CA ASN A 24 -21.73 -33.81 9.50
C ASN A 24 -20.85 -34.09 8.25
N LYS A 25 -21.10 -35.17 7.54
CA LYS A 25 -20.36 -35.59 6.32
C LYS A 25 -20.30 -34.52 5.22
N ASP A 26 -21.33 -33.68 5.12
CA ASP A 26 -21.36 -32.56 4.17
C ASP A 26 -20.41 -31.44 4.57
N LEU A 27 -20.24 -31.19 5.87
CA LEU A 27 -19.29 -30.23 6.40
C LEU A 27 -17.86 -30.73 6.19
N GLU A 28 -17.58 -31.99 6.42
CA GLU A 28 -16.25 -32.62 6.23
C GLU A 28 -15.77 -32.57 4.78
N ARG A 29 -16.68 -32.72 3.82
CA ARG A 29 -16.34 -32.55 2.40
C ARG A 29 -15.93 -31.13 2.03
N ARG A 30 -16.48 -30.14 2.72
CA ARG A 30 -16.27 -28.71 2.41
C ARG A 30 -15.23 -28.06 3.30
N ASP A 31 -14.98 -28.60 4.47
CA ASP A 31 -13.96 -28.20 5.44
C ASP A 31 -13.03 -29.39 5.76
N PRO A 32 -12.18 -29.80 4.81
CA PRO A 32 -11.30 -30.95 5.00
C PRO A 32 -10.26 -30.76 6.11
N ASP A 33 -9.98 -29.50 6.47
CA ASP A 33 -9.01 -29.14 7.51
C ASP A 33 -9.65 -29.08 8.91
N GLY A 34 -10.98 -29.23 9.03
CA GLY A 34 -11.69 -29.14 10.30
C GLY A 34 -11.65 -27.76 10.94
N LEU A 35 -11.48 -26.70 10.17
CA LEU A 35 -11.34 -25.32 10.65
C LEU A 35 -12.51 -24.90 11.54
N PHE A 36 -13.76 -25.27 11.19
CA PHE A 36 -14.94 -24.93 12.00
C PHE A 36 -14.87 -25.47 13.42
N LYS A 37 -14.29 -26.66 13.61
CA LYS A 37 -14.09 -27.27 14.93
C LYS A 37 -13.06 -26.51 15.76
N LEU A 38 -12.15 -25.79 15.10
CA LEU A 38 -11.04 -25.06 15.71
C LEU A 38 -11.35 -23.58 15.98
N LEU A 39 -12.41 -23.01 15.39
CA LEU A 39 -12.72 -21.58 15.50
C LEU A 39 -13.15 -21.14 16.91
N GLY A 40 -13.84 -22.00 17.65
CA GLY A 40 -14.38 -21.66 18.97
C GLY A 40 -15.55 -20.67 18.92
N ASN A 41 -15.74 -19.87 19.96
CA ASN A 41 -16.83 -18.89 20.03
C ASN A 41 -16.46 -17.61 19.26
N LEU A 42 -17.00 -17.45 18.05
CA LEU A 42 -16.72 -16.34 17.15
C LEU A 42 -17.39 -15.02 17.56
N VAL A 43 -18.42 -15.05 18.37
CA VAL A 43 -19.13 -13.84 18.82
C VAL A 43 -18.31 -13.08 19.87
N LYS A 44 -17.64 -13.84 20.77
CA LYS A 44 -16.84 -13.27 21.86
C LYS A 44 -15.33 -13.25 21.58
N GLY A 45 -14.87 -13.96 20.55
CA GLY A 45 -13.45 -14.12 20.23
C GLY A 45 -13.06 -13.53 18.88
N SER A 46 -11.78 -13.24 18.72
CA SER A 46 -11.19 -12.85 17.45
C SER A 46 -10.22 -13.93 16.99
N VAL A 47 -10.25 -14.25 15.69
CA VAL A 47 -9.44 -15.31 15.09
C VAL A 47 -8.67 -14.79 13.90
N LEU A 48 -7.37 -15.10 13.84
CA LEU A 48 -6.54 -14.92 12.66
C LEU A 48 -6.21 -16.28 12.06
N ILE A 49 -6.44 -16.45 10.77
CA ILE A 49 -6.13 -17.68 10.03
C ILE A 49 -5.05 -17.37 8.99
N PHE A 50 -3.83 -17.85 9.22
CA PHE A 50 -2.74 -17.72 8.27
C PHE A 50 -2.83 -18.79 7.19
N CYS A 51 -2.96 -18.34 5.95
CA CYS A 51 -3.04 -19.20 4.76
C CYS A 51 -1.76 -19.08 3.92
N PRO A 52 -1.34 -20.15 3.22
CA PRO A 52 -0.09 -20.16 2.47
C PRO A 52 -0.11 -19.24 1.23
N THR A 53 -1.27 -18.99 0.63
CA THR A 53 -1.43 -18.20 -0.59
C THR A 53 -2.61 -17.23 -0.50
N LYS A 54 -2.61 -16.18 -1.34
CA LYS A 54 -3.73 -15.22 -1.46
C LYS A 54 -5.04 -15.92 -1.83
N GLN A 55 -5.00 -16.80 -2.84
CA GLN A 55 -6.17 -17.56 -3.26
C GLN A 55 -6.71 -18.46 -2.14
N SER A 56 -5.81 -19.05 -1.34
CA SER A 56 -6.22 -19.83 -0.17
C SER A 56 -6.92 -18.95 0.87
N CYS A 57 -6.49 -17.69 1.09
CA CYS A 57 -7.19 -16.75 1.98
C CYS A 57 -8.62 -16.48 1.52
N GLU A 58 -8.81 -16.21 0.23
CA GLU A 58 -10.12 -15.93 -0.35
C GLU A 58 -11.05 -17.15 -0.27
N ASN A 59 -10.54 -18.33 -0.66
CA ASN A 59 -11.31 -19.58 -0.63
C ASN A 59 -11.74 -19.96 0.79
N VAL A 60 -10.83 -19.87 1.77
CA VAL A 60 -11.15 -20.14 3.16
C VAL A 60 -12.15 -19.13 3.72
N CYS A 61 -11.95 -17.84 3.42
CA CYS A 61 -12.87 -16.78 3.83
C CYS A 61 -14.27 -17.02 3.27
N GLN A 62 -14.39 -17.37 1.99
CA GLN A 62 -15.67 -17.67 1.34
C GLN A 62 -16.31 -18.94 1.92
N MET A 63 -15.54 -19.98 2.18
CA MET A 63 -16.00 -21.19 2.85
C MET A 63 -16.57 -20.84 4.24
N LEU A 64 -15.83 -20.12 5.07
CA LEU A 64 -16.27 -19.71 6.40
C LEU A 64 -17.50 -18.81 6.34
N SER A 65 -17.58 -17.92 5.38
CA SER A 65 -18.73 -17.05 5.15
C SER A 65 -20.00 -17.86 4.86
N ASN A 66 -19.90 -18.87 4.00
CA ASN A 66 -21.06 -19.71 3.61
C ASN A 66 -21.63 -20.52 4.78
N PHE A 67 -20.79 -20.92 5.73
CA PHE A 67 -21.18 -21.72 6.90
C PHE A 67 -21.24 -20.92 8.19
N SER A 68 -21.18 -19.60 8.12
CA SER A 68 -21.22 -18.73 9.29
C SER A 68 -22.49 -18.95 10.11
N PRO A 69 -22.38 -19.17 11.45
CA PRO A 69 -23.54 -19.34 12.31
C PRO A 69 -24.45 -18.11 12.29
N LYS A 70 -25.78 -18.30 12.44
CA LYS A 70 -26.75 -17.20 12.47
C LYS A 70 -26.38 -16.14 13.52
N GLN A 71 -25.94 -16.56 14.69
CA GLN A 71 -25.50 -15.67 15.76
C GLN A 71 -24.37 -14.72 15.34
N LEU A 72 -23.41 -15.20 14.54
CA LEU A 72 -22.34 -14.36 14.00
C LEU A 72 -22.86 -13.43 12.89
N ARG A 73 -23.77 -13.90 12.06
CA ARG A 73 -24.38 -13.10 10.98
C ARG A 73 -25.21 -11.94 11.52
N ASP A 74 -25.95 -12.15 12.59
CA ASP A 74 -26.80 -11.12 13.20
C ASP A 74 -26.00 -10.16 14.10
N HIS A 75 -24.87 -10.63 14.65
CA HIS A 75 -24.01 -9.80 15.51
C HIS A 75 -23.40 -8.63 14.73
N ARG A 76 -23.73 -7.39 15.13
CA ARG A 76 -23.23 -6.14 14.54
C ARG A 76 -23.46 -6.01 13.02
N ALA A 77 -24.59 -6.51 12.51
CA ALA A 77 -24.92 -6.50 11.09
C ALA A 77 -25.00 -5.07 10.50
N GLU A 78 -25.52 -4.09 11.25
CA GLU A 78 -25.61 -2.68 10.83
C GLU A 78 -24.22 -2.04 10.69
N ASP A 79 -23.31 -2.31 11.60
CA ASP A 79 -21.93 -1.81 11.52
C ASP A 79 -21.21 -2.35 10.27
N ARG A 80 -21.49 -3.61 9.89
CA ARG A 80 -20.94 -4.20 8.67
C ARG A 80 -21.52 -3.59 7.41
N ASN A 81 -22.81 -3.26 7.40
CA ASN A 81 -23.41 -2.52 6.29
C ASN A 81 -22.77 -1.13 6.16
N THR A 82 -22.51 -0.45 7.27
CA THR A 82 -21.79 0.82 7.30
C THR A 82 -20.35 0.67 6.77
N LEU A 83 -19.64 -0.39 7.14
CA LEU A 83 -18.31 -0.71 6.63
C LEU A 83 -18.33 -0.93 5.10
N ILE A 84 -19.31 -1.68 4.60
CA ILE A 84 -19.49 -1.92 3.15
C ILE A 84 -19.78 -0.60 2.43
N GLY A 85 -20.62 0.28 3.02
CA GLY A 85 -20.85 1.62 2.48
C GLY A 85 -19.56 2.44 2.36
N ARG A 86 -18.70 2.40 3.38
CA ARG A 86 -17.37 3.07 3.35
C ARG A 86 -16.47 2.49 2.27
N LEU A 87 -16.43 1.16 2.10
CA LEU A 87 -15.68 0.51 1.03
C LEU A 87 -16.19 0.94 -0.37
N MET A 88 -17.50 1.08 -0.54
CA MET A 88 -18.09 1.59 -1.78
C MET A 88 -17.70 3.05 -2.04
N ASP A 89 -17.75 3.90 -1.01
CA ASP A 89 -17.38 5.32 -1.13
C ASP A 89 -15.91 5.52 -1.54
N GLU A 90 -15.00 4.64 -1.08
CA GLU A 90 -13.57 4.71 -1.45
C GLU A 90 -13.30 4.20 -2.88
N HIS A 91 -14.18 3.38 -3.46
CA HIS A 91 -13.95 2.68 -4.72
C HIS A 91 -15.03 2.92 -5.79
N ASP A 92 -15.52 4.15 -5.90
CA ASP A 92 -16.50 4.58 -6.93
C ASP A 92 -17.78 3.70 -6.97
N GLY A 93 -18.24 3.24 -5.81
CA GLY A 93 -19.43 2.38 -5.67
C GLY A 93 -19.16 0.88 -5.89
N LEU A 94 -17.92 0.47 -6.16
CA LEU A 94 -17.57 -0.91 -6.47
C LEU A 94 -16.85 -1.55 -5.27
N VAL A 95 -17.30 -2.73 -4.88
CA VAL A 95 -16.63 -3.59 -3.88
C VAL A 95 -16.47 -4.98 -4.44
N CYS A 96 -15.37 -5.66 -4.10
CA CYS A 96 -15.20 -7.06 -4.49
C CYS A 96 -16.39 -7.90 -4.01
N PRO A 97 -17.12 -8.61 -4.91
CA PRO A 97 -18.28 -9.39 -4.52
C PRO A 97 -17.98 -10.42 -3.42
N VAL A 98 -16.81 -11.07 -3.49
CA VAL A 98 -16.36 -12.04 -2.49
C VAL A 98 -16.13 -11.36 -1.15
N LEU A 99 -15.41 -10.22 -1.11
CA LEU A 99 -15.14 -9.49 0.12
C LEU A 99 -16.45 -8.97 0.74
N ASN A 100 -17.36 -8.43 -0.06
CA ASN A 100 -18.66 -7.95 0.38
C ASN A 100 -19.49 -9.09 1.04
N ALA A 101 -19.58 -10.24 0.38
CA ALA A 101 -20.29 -11.39 0.91
C ALA A 101 -19.67 -11.89 2.24
N CYS A 102 -18.34 -11.92 2.33
CA CYS A 102 -17.64 -12.33 3.53
C CYS A 102 -17.86 -11.36 4.70
N ILE A 103 -17.75 -10.04 4.46
CA ILE A 103 -17.95 -9.01 5.50
C ILE A 103 -19.36 -9.09 6.08
N ARG A 104 -20.38 -9.30 5.26
CA ARG A 104 -21.76 -9.48 5.74
C ARG A 104 -21.90 -10.61 6.77
N ASN A 105 -21.06 -11.61 6.66
CA ASN A 105 -21.06 -12.78 7.54
C ASN A 105 -20.00 -12.72 8.68
N GLY A 106 -19.39 -11.56 8.92
CA GLY A 106 -18.43 -11.32 10.00
C GLY A 106 -17.03 -11.88 9.77
N VAL A 107 -16.72 -12.24 8.54
CA VAL A 107 -15.41 -12.77 8.10
C VAL A 107 -14.80 -11.85 7.04
N ALA A 108 -13.49 -11.71 7.01
CA ALA A 108 -12.80 -11.00 5.94
C ALA A 108 -11.47 -11.68 5.58
N TYR A 109 -10.93 -11.35 4.44
CA TYR A 109 -9.56 -11.72 4.10
C TYR A 109 -8.66 -10.49 4.03
N HIS A 110 -7.36 -10.71 4.26
CA HIS A 110 -6.35 -9.66 4.28
C HIS A 110 -5.05 -10.14 3.64
N HIS A 111 -4.73 -9.60 2.48
CA HIS A 111 -3.49 -9.88 1.76
C HIS A 111 -3.14 -8.73 0.80
N SER A 112 -1.95 -8.74 0.22
CA SER A 112 -1.48 -7.69 -0.69
C SER A 112 -2.26 -7.57 -2.02
N GLY A 113 -3.25 -8.40 -2.26
CA GLY A 113 -4.21 -8.28 -3.38
C GLY A 113 -5.29 -7.23 -3.15
N LEU A 114 -5.57 -6.87 -1.89
CA LEU A 114 -6.43 -5.76 -1.52
C LEU A 114 -5.69 -4.42 -1.67
N SER A 115 -6.43 -3.35 -1.96
CA SER A 115 -5.90 -1.99 -1.92
C SER A 115 -5.48 -1.60 -0.49
N SER A 116 -4.69 -0.52 -0.33
CA SER A 116 -4.31 -0.01 0.99
C SER A 116 -5.53 0.37 1.83
N ASP A 117 -6.51 1.02 1.18
CA ASP A 117 -7.72 1.51 1.84
C ASP A 117 -8.63 0.35 2.27
N GLU A 118 -8.79 -0.68 1.41
CA GLU A 118 -9.50 -1.90 1.78
C GLU A 118 -8.87 -2.59 2.98
N ARG A 119 -7.54 -2.73 2.99
CA ARG A 119 -6.82 -3.34 4.12
C ARG A 119 -7.03 -2.56 5.41
N GLN A 120 -6.87 -1.23 5.35
CA GLN A 120 -7.03 -0.37 6.51
C GLN A 120 -8.46 -0.42 7.09
N LEU A 121 -9.49 -0.47 6.23
CA LEU A 121 -10.88 -0.59 6.66
C LEU A 121 -11.16 -1.96 7.31
N VAL A 122 -10.63 -3.05 6.73
CA VAL A 122 -10.74 -4.40 7.30
C VAL A 122 -10.02 -4.49 8.64
N GLU A 123 -8.82 -3.92 8.76
CA GLU A 123 -8.05 -3.87 10.01
C GLU A 123 -8.79 -3.10 11.10
N GLY A 124 -9.34 -1.94 10.77
CA GLY A 124 -10.14 -1.13 11.70
C GLY A 124 -11.39 -1.85 12.18
N ALA A 125 -12.09 -2.53 11.27
CA ALA A 125 -13.28 -3.30 11.58
C ALA A 125 -12.98 -4.53 12.46
N TYR A 126 -11.83 -5.16 12.29
CA TYR A 126 -11.40 -6.26 13.15
C TYR A 126 -11.03 -5.76 14.56
N LYS A 127 -10.27 -4.67 14.67
CA LYS A 127 -9.92 -4.05 15.95
C LYS A 127 -11.15 -3.66 16.76
N SER A 128 -12.18 -3.15 16.10
CA SER A 128 -13.46 -2.77 16.73
C SER A 128 -14.42 -3.94 16.95
N GLY A 129 -14.06 -5.18 16.56
CA GLY A 129 -14.89 -6.38 16.73
C GLY A 129 -16.10 -6.46 15.78
N ILE A 130 -16.13 -5.65 14.71
CA ILE A 130 -17.15 -5.74 13.64
C ILE A 130 -16.93 -7.00 12.81
N ILE A 131 -15.66 -7.36 12.58
CA ILE A 131 -15.21 -8.60 11.94
C ILE A 131 -14.55 -9.47 13.02
N SER A 132 -14.96 -10.73 13.11
CA SER A 132 -14.45 -11.69 14.11
C SER A 132 -13.31 -12.57 13.56
N VAL A 133 -13.27 -12.80 12.24
CA VAL A 133 -12.29 -13.69 11.61
C VAL A 133 -11.60 -12.99 10.44
N ILE A 134 -10.29 -13.03 10.42
CA ILE A 134 -9.49 -12.62 9.25
C ILE A 134 -8.68 -13.81 8.73
N CYS A 135 -8.85 -14.12 7.43
CA CYS A 135 -7.98 -15.03 6.68
C CYS A 135 -6.87 -14.21 6.01
N CYS A 136 -5.60 -14.45 6.34
CA CYS A 136 -4.50 -13.62 5.90
C CYS A 136 -3.28 -14.40 5.43
N THR A 137 -2.41 -13.73 4.69
CA THR A 137 -1.07 -14.23 4.36
C THR A 137 -0.05 -13.84 5.43
N SER A 138 1.14 -14.45 5.40
CA SER A 138 2.25 -14.18 6.33
C SER A 138 2.62 -12.70 6.46
N THR A 139 2.34 -11.88 5.45
CA THR A 139 2.62 -10.43 5.45
C THR A 139 1.91 -9.68 6.58
N LEU A 140 0.77 -10.17 7.07
CA LEU A 140 0.08 -9.56 8.20
C LEU A 140 0.84 -9.75 9.52
N ALA A 141 1.62 -10.81 9.65
CA ALA A 141 2.38 -11.09 10.88
C ALA A 141 3.45 -10.02 11.18
N ALA A 142 4.06 -9.43 10.15
CA ALA A 142 5.20 -8.50 10.28
C ALA A 142 4.81 -7.02 10.30
N GLY A 143 3.73 -6.60 9.62
CA GLY A 143 3.49 -5.19 9.29
C GLY A 143 2.40 -4.48 10.11
N VAL A 144 1.50 -5.21 10.77
CA VAL A 144 0.31 -4.63 11.39
C VAL A 144 0.11 -5.18 12.80
N ASN A 145 -0.23 -4.31 13.74
CA ASN A 145 -0.58 -4.75 15.10
C ASN A 145 -2.07 -5.15 15.15
N LEU A 146 -2.34 -6.43 14.89
CA LEU A 146 -3.66 -7.06 15.00
C LEU A 146 -3.55 -8.29 15.89
N PRO A 147 -3.73 -8.14 17.21
CA PRO A 147 -3.76 -9.27 18.11
C PRO A 147 -5.11 -10.02 18.01
N ALA A 148 -5.07 -11.33 18.18
CA ALA A 148 -6.22 -12.20 18.16
C ALA A 148 -6.25 -13.10 19.39
N ARG A 149 -7.44 -13.49 19.86
CA ARG A 149 -7.54 -14.52 20.90
C ARG A 149 -6.95 -15.84 20.43
N ARG A 150 -7.22 -16.19 19.16
CA ARG A 150 -6.74 -17.42 18.54
C ARG A 150 -6.08 -17.19 17.19
N VAL A 151 -4.94 -17.83 17.01
CA VAL A 151 -4.21 -17.86 15.74
C VAL A 151 -4.23 -19.27 15.18
N ILE A 152 -4.63 -19.44 13.94
CA ILE A 152 -4.59 -20.73 13.23
C ILE A 152 -3.64 -20.60 12.05
N ILE A 153 -2.63 -21.45 12.01
CA ILE A 153 -1.73 -21.58 10.86
C ILE A 153 -2.20 -22.80 10.08
N ARG A 154 -2.81 -22.55 8.92
CA ARG A 154 -3.48 -23.58 8.12
C ARG A 154 -2.50 -24.56 7.45
N SER A 155 -1.27 -24.18 7.25
CA SER A 155 -0.23 -25.02 6.64
C SER A 155 1.15 -24.57 7.09
N PRO A 156 2.12 -25.50 7.26
CA PRO A 156 3.50 -25.15 7.58
C PRO A 156 4.28 -24.64 6.36
N HIS A 157 3.60 -23.88 5.47
CA HIS A 157 4.18 -23.32 4.25
C HIS A 157 3.80 -21.86 4.03
N VAL A 158 4.69 -21.11 3.37
CA VAL A 158 4.44 -19.76 2.85
C VAL A 158 4.66 -19.81 1.34
N GLY A 159 3.58 -19.74 0.57
CA GLY A 159 3.62 -20.02 -0.86
C GLY A 159 4.04 -21.48 -1.12
N ARG A 160 5.20 -21.66 -1.77
CA ARG A 160 5.81 -22.97 -2.04
C ARG A 160 6.93 -23.33 -1.05
N GLU A 161 7.36 -22.37 -0.25
CA GLU A 161 8.47 -22.57 0.68
C GLU A 161 7.97 -23.03 2.05
N GLN A 162 8.82 -23.75 2.75
CA GLN A 162 8.57 -24.18 4.10
C GLN A 162 8.56 -22.98 5.06
N LEU A 163 7.67 -22.99 6.05
CA LEU A 163 7.60 -21.97 7.10
C LEU A 163 8.91 -21.94 7.90
N LYS A 164 9.53 -20.77 7.98
CA LYS A 164 10.73 -20.53 8.77
C LYS A 164 10.37 -20.27 10.23
N LYS A 165 11.28 -20.60 11.16
CA LYS A 165 11.04 -20.40 12.60
C LYS A 165 10.76 -18.94 12.94
N ALA A 166 11.48 -17.99 12.37
CA ALA A 166 11.24 -16.56 12.57
C ALA A 166 9.82 -16.15 12.16
N GLN A 167 9.33 -16.63 11.01
CA GLN A 167 7.98 -16.37 10.53
C GLN A 167 6.92 -17.01 11.45
N TYR A 168 7.15 -18.25 11.87
CA TYR A 168 6.29 -18.95 12.82
C TYR A 168 6.14 -18.16 14.13
N LEU A 169 7.24 -17.73 14.73
CA LEU A 169 7.22 -16.92 15.95
C LEU A 169 6.48 -15.59 15.79
N GLN A 170 6.63 -14.93 14.64
CA GLN A 170 5.87 -13.71 14.33
C GLN A 170 4.36 -13.97 14.21
N MET A 171 3.96 -15.11 13.63
CA MET A 171 2.54 -15.47 13.51
C MET A 171 1.94 -15.80 14.87
N ILE A 172 2.56 -16.68 15.66
CA ILE A 172 2.04 -17.07 16.98
C ILE A 172 2.10 -15.91 17.99
N GLY A 173 3.04 -14.97 17.83
CA GLY A 173 3.12 -13.75 18.62
C GLY A 173 1.92 -12.80 18.43
N ARG A 174 0.99 -13.12 17.53
CA ARG A 174 -0.31 -12.44 17.40
C ARG A 174 -1.39 -13.06 18.28
N ALA A 175 -1.15 -14.20 18.92
CA ALA A 175 -2.08 -14.84 19.84
C ALA A 175 -2.06 -14.16 21.20
N GLY A 176 -3.25 -13.77 21.69
CA GLY A 176 -3.43 -13.05 22.94
C GLY A 176 -3.60 -11.54 22.76
N ARG A 177 -4.62 -10.97 23.41
CA ARG A 177 -4.89 -9.52 23.42
C ARG A 177 -4.63 -9.00 24.84
N ALA A 178 -3.57 -8.19 24.99
CA ALA A 178 -3.22 -7.61 26.29
C ALA A 178 -4.41 -6.84 26.89
N GLY A 179 -4.75 -7.14 28.13
CA GLY A 179 -5.87 -6.52 28.86
C GLY A 179 -7.27 -7.01 28.49
N LEU A 180 -7.43 -7.91 27.51
CA LEU A 180 -8.73 -8.44 27.07
C LEU A 180 -8.83 -9.97 27.23
N ASP A 181 -7.76 -10.69 26.96
CA ASP A 181 -7.72 -12.16 27.02
C ASP A 181 -6.74 -12.61 28.11
N GLU A 182 -7.16 -13.59 28.94
CA GLU A 182 -6.27 -14.21 29.94
C GLU A 182 -5.18 -15.05 29.27
N LYS A 183 -5.53 -15.73 28.18
CA LYS A 183 -4.62 -16.59 27.40
C LYS A 183 -4.94 -16.49 25.91
N GLY A 184 -3.89 -16.54 25.07
CA GLY A 184 -4.01 -16.70 23.64
C GLY A 184 -3.67 -18.12 23.21
N ASP A 185 -4.36 -18.62 22.16
CA ASP A 185 -4.13 -19.95 21.59
C ASP A 185 -3.49 -19.83 20.21
N SER A 186 -2.54 -20.71 19.90
CA SER A 186 -2.04 -20.89 18.53
C SER A 186 -2.15 -22.34 18.10
N ILE A 187 -2.71 -22.58 16.92
CA ILE A 187 -2.96 -23.92 16.38
C ILE A 187 -2.30 -24.01 15.00
N VAL A 188 -1.58 -25.09 14.74
CA VAL A 188 -1.00 -25.39 13.43
C VAL A 188 -1.64 -26.65 12.88
N ILE A 189 -2.14 -26.59 11.63
CA ILE A 189 -2.73 -27.73 10.94
C ILE A 189 -1.66 -28.42 10.13
N LEU A 190 -1.52 -29.74 10.32
CA LEU A 190 -0.54 -30.60 9.67
C LEU A 190 -1.28 -31.75 9.00
N HIS A 191 -1.15 -31.88 7.68
CA HIS A 191 -1.95 -32.84 6.91
C HIS A 191 -1.32 -34.24 6.83
N HIS A 192 0.02 -34.33 6.92
CA HIS A 192 0.75 -35.60 6.73
C HIS A 192 1.86 -35.77 7.78
N GLY A 193 2.20 -37.04 8.06
CA GLY A 193 3.27 -37.35 8.98
C GLY A 193 4.63 -36.73 8.63
N LYS A 194 4.93 -36.56 7.34
CA LYS A 194 6.14 -35.86 6.87
C LYS A 194 6.12 -34.37 7.24
N GLU A 195 4.97 -33.71 7.11
CA GLU A 195 4.81 -32.30 7.55
C GLU A 195 5.00 -32.15 9.05
N ALA A 196 4.46 -33.09 9.84
CA ALA A 196 4.64 -33.09 11.28
C ALA A 196 6.11 -33.22 11.70
N GLN A 197 6.85 -34.14 11.06
CA GLN A 197 8.29 -34.29 11.32
C GLN A 197 9.10 -33.06 10.94
N THR A 198 8.77 -32.46 9.80
CA THR A 198 9.45 -31.27 9.31
C THR A 198 9.12 -30.05 10.16
N PHE A 199 7.87 -29.90 10.58
CA PHE A 199 7.45 -28.86 11.50
C PHE A 199 8.13 -29.02 12.86
N LYS A 200 8.22 -30.25 13.40
CA LYS A 200 8.92 -30.54 14.65
C LYS A 200 10.39 -30.11 14.57
N LYS A 201 11.10 -30.47 13.49
CA LYS A 201 12.49 -30.04 13.26
C LYS A 201 12.65 -28.52 13.20
N MET A 202 11.74 -27.81 12.52
CA MET A 202 11.73 -26.35 12.46
C MET A 202 11.45 -25.74 13.83
N HIS A 203 10.51 -26.28 14.59
CA HIS A 203 10.13 -25.80 15.91
C HIS A 203 11.28 -25.95 16.92
N GLU A 204 11.99 -27.06 16.91
CA GLU A 204 13.16 -27.35 17.77
C GLU A 204 14.43 -26.63 17.30
N GLY A 205 14.53 -26.28 16.03
CA GLY A 205 15.69 -25.60 15.43
C GLY A 205 15.93 -24.18 15.98
N LEU A 206 17.06 -23.59 15.63
CA LEU A 206 17.39 -22.20 15.93
C LEU A 206 16.68 -21.25 14.93
N VAL A 207 16.50 -20.00 15.33
CA VAL A 207 16.08 -18.94 14.39
C VAL A 207 17.20 -18.72 13.39
N GLU A 208 16.81 -18.57 12.11
CA GLU A 208 17.75 -18.33 11.03
C GLU A 208 18.54 -17.04 11.26
N SER A 209 19.83 -17.06 10.98
CA SER A 209 20.68 -15.88 11.06
C SER A 209 20.32 -14.86 9.98
N SER A 210 20.32 -13.58 10.34
CA SER A 210 20.15 -12.50 9.37
C SER A 210 21.45 -12.29 8.58
N LEU A 211 21.32 -12.11 7.27
CA LEU A 211 22.42 -11.73 6.39
C LEU A 211 22.33 -10.25 6.05
N SER A 212 23.49 -9.58 5.96
CA SER A 212 23.54 -8.20 5.52
C SER A 212 23.17 -8.06 4.03
N GLY A 213 22.30 -7.10 3.68
CA GLY A 213 22.01 -6.76 2.28
C GLY A 213 23.23 -6.23 1.51
N LEU A 214 24.28 -5.74 2.21
CA LEU A 214 25.52 -5.28 1.59
C LEU A 214 26.39 -6.42 1.02
N THR A 215 25.95 -7.67 1.11
CA THR A 215 26.55 -8.78 0.36
C THR A 215 26.24 -8.71 -1.14
N ASP A 216 25.19 -7.99 -1.54
CA ASP A 216 24.87 -7.71 -2.93
C ASP A 216 25.77 -6.56 -3.47
N GLN A 217 26.48 -6.85 -4.57
CA GLN A 217 27.39 -5.92 -5.21
C GLN A 217 26.71 -4.58 -5.61
N MET A 218 25.46 -4.65 -6.09
CA MET A 218 24.73 -3.44 -6.52
C MET A 218 24.37 -2.54 -5.33
N GLN A 219 23.97 -3.11 -4.21
CA GLN A 219 23.66 -2.35 -2.99
C GLN A 219 24.94 -1.78 -2.38
N LEU A 220 26.03 -2.54 -2.45
CA LEU A 220 27.31 -2.08 -1.97
C LEU A 220 27.85 -0.90 -2.77
N GLU A 221 27.74 -0.94 -4.10
CA GLU A 221 28.13 0.19 -4.97
C GLU A 221 27.33 1.46 -4.65
N GLY A 222 26.00 1.34 -4.46
CA GLY A 222 25.16 2.45 -4.04
C GLY A 222 25.62 3.04 -2.71
N PHE A 223 25.83 2.19 -1.72
CA PHE A 223 26.30 2.60 -0.39
C PHE A 223 27.67 3.32 -0.44
N PHE A 224 28.62 2.82 -1.22
CA PHE A 224 29.92 3.48 -1.38
C PHE A 224 29.81 4.81 -2.13
N LEU A 225 28.96 4.91 -3.13
CA LEU A 225 28.69 6.18 -3.81
C LEU A 225 28.13 7.22 -2.83
N ASP A 226 27.19 6.82 -1.97
CA ASP A 226 26.61 7.69 -0.94
C ASP A 226 27.68 8.20 0.03
N LEU A 227 28.56 7.32 0.52
CA LEU A 227 29.66 7.70 1.40
C LEU A 227 30.64 8.68 0.76
N ILE A 228 30.93 8.53 -0.53
CA ILE A 228 31.82 9.43 -1.30
C ILE A 228 31.15 10.79 -1.50
N VAL A 229 29.88 10.82 -1.91
CA VAL A 229 29.13 12.08 -2.11
C VAL A 229 29.00 12.87 -0.81
N LEU A 230 28.68 12.17 0.29
CA LEU A 230 28.55 12.77 1.62
C LEU A 230 29.89 13.13 2.28
N LYS A 231 31.01 12.75 1.67
CA LYS A 231 32.37 12.94 2.20
C LYS A 231 32.57 12.33 3.61
N VAL A 232 31.84 11.27 3.93
CA VAL A 232 31.88 10.62 5.25
C VAL A 232 33.02 9.60 5.34
N ALA A 233 33.44 8.99 4.22
CA ALA A 233 34.47 7.97 4.20
C ALA A 233 35.76 8.49 3.54
N GLN A 234 36.84 8.52 4.31
CA GLN A 234 38.20 8.45 3.79
C GLN A 234 38.63 6.96 3.81
N LEU A 235 39.11 6.45 2.69
CA LEU A 235 39.55 5.03 2.56
C LEU A 235 40.65 4.63 3.55
N SER A 236 41.36 5.61 4.14
CA SER A 236 42.35 5.41 5.21
C SER A 236 41.78 4.66 6.43
N PHE A 237 40.48 4.78 6.72
CA PHE A 237 39.84 4.11 7.85
C PHE A 237 39.66 2.59 7.64
N ILE A 238 39.71 2.09 6.40
CA ILE A 238 39.38 0.70 6.06
C ILE A 238 40.65 -0.18 6.02
N ARG A 239 41.84 0.39 6.14
CA ARG A 239 43.13 -0.30 6.08
C ARG A 239 43.37 -1.38 7.12
N THR A 240 42.53 -1.46 8.17
CA THR A 240 42.74 -2.38 9.30
C THR A 240 42.33 -3.85 9.08
N ARG A 241 41.58 -4.18 7.99
CA ARG A 241 41.13 -5.55 7.69
C ARG A 241 41.36 -5.93 6.23
N ARG A 242 42.45 -6.69 5.96
CA ARG A 242 42.88 -7.11 4.60
C ARG A 242 41.78 -7.71 3.71
N LYS A 243 40.85 -8.51 4.29
CA LYS A 243 39.72 -9.08 3.51
C LYS A 243 38.68 -8.03 3.08
N LEU A 244 38.48 -6.99 3.87
CA LEU A 244 37.58 -5.88 3.54
C LEU A 244 38.17 -4.98 2.45
N LEU A 245 39.49 -4.77 2.46
CA LEU A 245 40.22 -3.96 1.49
C LEU A 245 39.99 -4.43 0.05
N SER A 246 40.16 -5.72 -0.24
CA SER A 246 39.98 -6.25 -1.60
C SER A 246 38.54 -6.13 -2.11
N PHE A 247 37.58 -6.08 -1.18
CA PHE A 247 36.16 -5.91 -1.49
C PHE A 247 35.85 -4.44 -1.81
N VAL A 248 36.39 -3.54 -1.00
CA VAL A 248 36.28 -2.08 -1.21
C VAL A 248 36.96 -1.65 -2.49
N GLU A 249 38.20 -2.12 -2.73
CA GLU A 249 38.94 -1.83 -3.96
C GLU A 249 38.17 -2.25 -5.21
N ARG A 250 37.58 -3.45 -5.23
CA ARG A 250 36.74 -3.90 -6.35
C ARG A 250 35.51 -3.02 -6.54
N THR A 251 34.86 -2.61 -5.47
CA THR A 251 33.68 -1.74 -5.54
C THR A 251 34.03 -0.36 -6.05
N VAL A 252 35.13 0.22 -5.57
CA VAL A 252 35.62 1.53 -6.06
C VAL A 252 36.07 1.44 -7.51
N GLN A 253 36.75 0.37 -7.92
CA GLN A 253 37.11 0.15 -9.33
C GLN A 253 35.87 0.03 -10.23
N SER A 254 34.83 -0.64 -9.76
CA SER A 254 33.54 -0.69 -10.47
C SER A 254 32.90 0.70 -10.60
N LEU A 255 32.91 1.52 -9.56
CA LEU A 255 32.39 2.89 -9.61
C LEU A 255 33.20 3.79 -10.54
N LEU A 256 34.54 3.63 -10.58
CA LEU A 256 35.41 4.31 -11.51
C LEU A 256 35.13 3.88 -12.97
N SER A 257 35.00 2.58 -13.22
CA SER A 257 34.68 2.07 -14.57
C SER A 257 33.32 2.55 -15.07
N LYS A 258 32.36 2.70 -14.18
CA LYS A 258 31.02 3.25 -14.43
C LYS A 258 31.00 4.79 -14.49
N LYS A 259 32.14 5.45 -14.33
CA LYS A 259 32.30 6.92 -14.33
C LYS A 259 31.40 7.63 -13.29
N MET A 260 31.06 6.93 -12.19
CA MET A 260 30.28 7.52 -11.11
C MET A 260 31.15 8.38 -10.19
N VAL A 261 32.41 8.02 -10.08
CA VAL A 261 33.42 8.75 -9.29
C VAL A 261 34.68 8.98 -10.11
N VAL A 262 35.44 9.98 -9.71
CA VAL A 262 36.79 10.27 -10.23
C VAL A 262 37.78 10.29 -9.07
N ARG A 263 39.01 9.88 -9.33
CA ARG A 263 40.13 9.99 -8.39
C ARG A 263 40.69 11.40 -8.46
N GLN A 264 40.76 12.12 -7.35
CA GLN A 264 41.36 13.44 -7.23
C GLN A 264 42.82 13.33 -6.76
N GLU A 265 43.07 12.51 -5.74
CA GLU A 265 44.37 12.25 -5.14
C GLU A 265 44.51 10.78 -4.75
N VAL A 266 45.66 10.40 -4.19
CA VAL A 266 45.84 9.05 -3.64
C VAL A 266 44.82 8.85 -2.50
N ASP A 267 43.90 7.90 -2.68
CA ASP A 267 42.83 7.56 -1.73
C ASP A 267 41.71 8.63 -1.56
N ILE A 268 41.67 9.68 -2.38
CA ILE A 268 40.57 10.67 -2.38
C ILE A 268 39.78 10.57 -3.68
N PHE A 269 38.47 10.35 -3.53
CA PHE A 269 37.54 10.22 -4.64
C PHE A 269 36.46 11.32 -4.55
N ALA A 270 36.03 11.80 -5.70
CA ALA A 270 34.91 12.73 -5.81
C ALA A 270 33.85 12.15 -6.75
N ALA A 271 32.60 12.45 -6.46
CA ALA A 271 31.52 12.06 -7.35
C ALA A 271 31.53 12.90 -8.62
N THR A 272 31.29 12.24 -9.75
CA THR A 272 31.04 12.91 -11.01
C THR A 272 29.64 13.55 -11.02
N GLN A 273 29.32 14.28 -12.08
CA GLN A 273 27.98 14.82 -12.28
C GLN A 273 26.91 13.71 -12.28
N ILE A 274 27.15 12.62 -13.00
CA ILE A 274 26.30 11.42 -13.03
C ILE A 274 26.21 10.76 -11.65
N GLY A 275 27.33 10.62 -10.94
CA GLY A 275 27.34 10.08 -9.58
C GLY A 275 26.53 10.93 -8.59
N SER A 276 26.68 12.26 -8.67
CA SER A 276 25.89 13.19 -7.86
C SER A 276 24.41 13.17 -8.22
N ALA A 277 24.07 13.02 -9.50
CA ALA A 277 22.70 12.87 -9.95
C ALA A 277 22.07 11.56 -9.47
N ALA A 278 22.82 10.45 -9.52
CA ALA A 278 22.38 9.14 -9.01
C ALA A 278 22.08 9.19 -7.50
N PHE A 279 22.97 9.81 -6.72
CA PHE A 279 22.78 10.01 -5.29
C PHE A 279 21.50 10.82 -4.98
N ASN A 280 21.33 12.00 -5.61
CA ASN A 280 20.14 12.84 -5.40
C ASN A 280 18.84 12.14 -5.78
N ALA A 281 18.87 11.29 -6.77
CA ALA A 281 17.73 10.52 -7.25
C ALA A 281 17.48 9.24 -6.44
N ASN A 282 18.36 8.90 -5.49
CA ASN A 282 18.35 7.63 -4.76
C ASN A 282 18.34 6.42 -5.70
N LEU A 283 19.21 6.45 -6.72
CA LEU A 283 19.38 5.41 -7.72
C LEU A 283 20.72 4.70 -7.52
N ASN A 284 20.73 3.38 -7.69
CA ASN A 284 21.99 2.68 -7.73
C ASN A 284 22.77 3.02 -9.02
N PRO A 285 24.10 2.86 -9.04
CA PRO A 285 24.95 3.26 -10.18
C PRO A 285 24.52 2.65 -11.52
N GLN A 286 24.09 1.38 -11.53
CA GLN A 286 23.68 0.73 -12.77
C GLN A 286 22.36 1.29 -13.29
N MET A 287 21.37 1.49 -12.40
CA MET A 287 20.09 2.10 -12.77
C MET A 287 20.27 3.52 -13.33
N ALA A 288 21.20 4.30 -12.77
CA ALA A 288 21.49 5.63 -13.25
C ALA A 288 22.09 5.62 -14.68
N LEU A 289 22.98 4.68 -14.99
CA LEU A 289 23.52 4.50 -16.34
C LEU A 289 22.47 4.04 -17.34
N ASP A 290 21.68 3.05 -16.97
CA ASP A 290 20.58 2.54 -17.80
C ASP A 290 19.60 3.67 -18.11
N MET A 291 19.27 4.48 -17.12
CA MET A 291 18.38 5.63 -17.27
C MET A 291 19.00 6.72 -18.18
N CYS A 292 20.28 7.05 -18.03
CA CYS A 292 20.97 7.97 -18.93
C CYS A 292 20.95 7.48 -20.37
N SER A 293 21.23 6.20 -20.58
CA SER A 293 21.20 5.59 -21.91
C SER A 293 19.82 5.66 -22.52
N ASP A 294 18.82 5.30 -21.76
CA ASP A 294 17.42 5.27 -22.19
C ASP A 294 16.88 6.68 -22.48
N LEU A 295 17.15 7.66 -21.61
CA LEU A 295 16.73 9.05 -21.81
C LEU A 295 17.47 9.70 -22.98
N GLY A 296 18.76 9.42 -23.15
CA GLY A 296 19.56 9.90 -24.28
C GLY A 296 19.06 9.36 -25.61
N ALA A 297 18.67 8.07 -25.67
CA ALA A 297 18.18 7.43 -26.89
C ALA A 297 16.75 7.88 -27.28
N ASN A 298 15.90 8.20 -26.29
CA ASN A 298 14.46 8.37 -26.48
C ASN A 298 13.92 9.77 -26.17
N LEU A 299 14.79 10.75 -25.93
CA LEU A 299 14.40 12.11 -25.56
C LEU A 299 13.48 12.77 -26.60
N GLY A 300 13.65 12.43 -27.87
CA GLY A 300 12.82 12.91 -28.98
C GLY A 300 11.48 12.20 -29.12
N GLN A 301 11.24 11.12 -28.41
CA GLN A 301 10.06 10.28 -28.57
C GLN A 301 9.09 10.33 -27.39
N GLY A 302 9.40 11.09 -26.33
CA GLY A 302 8.48 11.32 -25.19
C GLY A 302 8.12 10.05 -24.39
N ILE A 303 8.94 9.01 -24.47
CA ILE A 303 8.69 7.76 -23.77
C ILE A 303 9.05 7.91 -22.31
N VAL A 304 8.07 7.66 -21.47
CA VAL A 304 8.28 7.52 -20.05
C VAL A 304 8.81 6.14 -19.75
N LEU A 305 10.05 6.09 -19.37
CA LEU A 305 10.77 4.89 -19.00
C LEU A 305 10.37 4.44 -17.60
N ILE A 306 9.29 3.72 -17.52
CA ILE A 306 8.94 2.96 -16.32
C ILE A 306 9.62 1.60 -16.45
N SER A 307 10.94 1.58 -16.26
CA SER A 307 11.76 0.47 -16.75
C SER A 307 11.95 -0.71 -15.78
N HIS A 308 11.51 -0.66 -14.54
CA HIS A 308 11.93 -1.65 -13.54
C HIS A 308 10.83 -2.45 -12.85
N PHE A 309 9.68 -2.65 -13.49
CA PHE A 309 8.64 -3.52 -12.95
C PHE A 309 8.88 -4.99 -13.31
N HIS A 310 9.61 -5.71 -12.47
CA HIS A 310 10.01 -7.10 -12.72
C HIS A 310 9.01 -8.17 -12.26
N LEU A 311 7.78 -7.83 -11.86
CA LEU A 311 6.94 -8.76 -11.10
C LEU A 311 5.57 -9.06 -11.72
N LEU A 312 5.44 -9.12 -13.03
CA LEU A 312 4.29 -9.78 -13.65
C LEU A 312 4.56 -11.27 -13.79
N TYR A 313 3.73 -12.08 -13.12
CA TYR A 313 3.85 -13.53 -13.17
C TYR A 313 3.33 -14.12 -14.49
N ASN A 314 2.38 -13.45 -15.17
CA ASN A 314 1.84 -13.90 -16.44
C ASN A 314 1.52 -12.70 -17.34
N LEU A 315 2.11 -12.70 -18.53
CA LEU A 315 1.79 -11.78 -19.61
C LEU A 315 0.80 -12.48 -20.55
N ASP A 316 -0.40 -11.92 -20.68
CA ASP A 316 -1.38 -12.37 -21.68
C ASP A 316 -1.07 -11.68 -23.02
N TRP A 317 -0.44 -12.43 -23.94
CA TRP A 317 -0.07 -11.92 -25.25
C TRP A 317 -1.28 -11.62 -26.14
N ASN A 318 -2.41 -12.31 -25.97
CA ASN A 318 -3.63 -12.02 -26.72
C ASN A 318 -4.21 -10.66 -26.30
N LEU A 319 -4.30 -10.43 -24.98
CA LEU A 319 -4.74 -9.15 -24.46
C LEU A 319 -3.75 -8.03 -24.82
N PHE A 320 -2.44 -8.31 -24.74
CA PHE A 320 -1.40 -7.38 -25.20
C PHE A 320 -1.63 -6.94 -26.65
N TYR A 321 -1.86 -7.90 -27.55
CA TYR A 321 -2.07 -7.63 -28.97
C TYR A 321 -3.35 -6.82 -29.22
N ASN A 322 -4.42 -7.12 -28.49
CA ASN A 322 -5.66 -6.34 -28.56
C ASN A 322 -5.44 -4.87 -28.13
N GLU A 323 -4.69 -4.64 -27.05
CA GLU A 323 -4.33 -3.29 -26.63
C GLU A 323 -3.42 -2.59 -27.65
N TYR A 324 -2.47 -3.32 -28.25
CA TYR A 324 -1.59 -2.81 -29.30
C TYR A 324 -2.37 -2.36 -30.55
N LEU A 325 -3.40 -3.12 -30.97
CA LEU A 325 -4.27 -2.74 -32.10
C LEU A 325 -5.04 -1.43 -31.84
N GLY A 326 -5.34 -1.12 -30.60
CA GLY A 326 -6.02 0.14 -30.21
C GLY A 326 -5.11 1.37 -30.16
N LEU A 327 -3.81 1.24 -30.44
CA LEU A 327 -2.85 2.35 -30.41
C LEU A 327 -2.84 3.16 -31.73
N SER A 328 -2.44 4.43 -31.62
CA SER A 328 -2.15 5.25 -32.79
C SER A 328 -0.92 4.74 -33.58
N SER A 329 -0.74 5.18 -34.80
CA SER A 329 0.42 4.81 -35.62
C SER A 329 1.75 5.22 -34.97
N GLU A 330 1.78 6.40 -34.35
CA GLU A 330 2.94 6.92 -33.63
C GLU A 330 3.27 6.06 -32.41
N GLU A 331 2.27 5.71 -31.59
CA GLU A 331 2.44 4.83 -30.43
C GLU A 331 2.93 3.43 -30.80
N ARG A 332 2.42 2.86 -31.92
CA ARG A 332 2.92 1.58 -32.42
C ARG A 332 4.37 1.66 -32.88
N GLN A 333 4.75 2.75 -33.51
CA GLN A 333 6.14 3.00 -33.94
C GLN A 333 7.09 3.07 -32.74
N LEU A 334 6.66 3.66 -31.62
CA LEU A 334 7.40 3.65 -30.36
C LEU A 334 7.63 2.23 -29.84
N ILE A 335 6.57 1.40 -29.80
CA ILE A 335 6.68 0.01 -29.35
C ILE A 335 7.58 -0.79 -30.29
N HIS A 336 7.51 -0.52 -31.59
CA HIS A 336 8.38 -1.14 -32.59
C HIS A 336 9.86 -0.79 -32.35
N SER A 337 10.18 0.48 -32.00
CA SER A 337 11.56 0.92 -31.69
C SER A 337 12.13 0.19 -30.46
N MET A 338 11.27 -0.27 -29.55
CA MET A 338 11.66 -1.10 -28.40
C MET A 338 11.93 -2.57 -28.76
N GLY A 339 11.80 -2.94 -30.05
CA GLY A 339 12.02 -4.29 -30.57
C GLY A 339 10.79 -5.21 -30.46
N LEU A 340 9.60 -4.66 -30.25
CA LEU A 340 8.32 -5.37 -30.21
C LEU A 340 7.52 -5.08 -31.48
N SER A 341 7.95 -5.64 -32.62
CA SER A 341 7.20 -5.54 -33.88
C SER A 341 5.94 -6.40 -33.84
N GLU A 342 4.95 -6.07 -34.68
CA GLU A 342 3.70 -6.84 -34.80
C GLU A 342 3.97 -8.32 -35.12
N ALA A 343 4.90 -8.59 -36.02
CA ALA A 343 5.32 -9.97 -36.33
C ALA A 343 5.91 -10.69 -35.10
N THR A 344 6.61 -9.98 -34.23
CA THR A 344 7.13 -10.53 -32.97
C THR A 344 6.00 -10.84 -31.99
N LEU A 345 5.00 -9.98 -31.89
CA LEU A 345 3.85 -10.18 -31.04
C LEU A 345 3.04 -11.38 -31.47
N ILE A 346 2.72 -11.51 -32.76
CA ILE A 346 2.01 -12.65 -33.33
C ILE A 346 2.79 -13.96 -33.07
N ARG A 347 4.11 -13.93 -33.21
CA ARG A 347 4.96 -15.09 -32.91
C ARG A 347 4.88 -15.50 -31.43
N HIS A 348 4.83 -14.54 -30.51
CA HIS A 348 4.67 -14.82 -29.07
C HIS A 348 3.30 -15.40 -28.71
N ILE A 349 2.24 -15.03 -29.41
CA ILE A 349 0.91 -15.62 -29.24
C ILE A 349 0.93 -17.13 -29.56
N HIS A 350 1.65 -17.52 -30.61
CA HIS A 350 1.70 -18.90 -31.10
C HIS A 350 2.81 -19.75 -30.46
N SER A 351 3.79 -19.16 -29.78
CA SER A 351 4.92 -19.89 -29.21
C SER A 351 4.75 -20.11 -27.70
N HIS A 352 4.90 -21.37 -27.26
CA HIS A 352 4.93 -21.71 -25.85
C HIS A 352 6.27 -21.36 -25.14
N ASN A 353 7.28 -20.88 -25.87
CA ASN A 353 8.63 -20.62 -25.35
C ASN A 353 8.85 -19.11 -25.13
N GLN A 354 8.52 -18.64 -23.92
CA GLN A 354 8.26 -17.22 -23.60
C GLN A 354 9.48 -16.41 -23.10
N GLN A 355 10.72 -16.93 -23.09
CA GLN A 355 11.74 -16.35 -22.19
C GLN A 355 12.57 -15.18 -22.73
N LYS A 356 12.84 -15.02 -24.03
CA LYS A 356 13.85 -14.04 -24.50
C LYS A 356 13.39 -12.57 -24.63
N ASN A 357 12.10 -12.29 -24.80
CA ASN A 357 11.56 -10.91 -24.90
C ASN A 357 10.48 -10.59 -23.84
N ALA A 358 10.27 -11.47 -22.88
CA ALA A 358 9.25 -11.31 -21.85
C ALA A 358 9.42 -10.03 -21.02
N SER A 359 10.67 -9.62 -20.73
CA SER A 359 10.91 -8.43 -19.90
C SER A 359 10.49 -7.12 -20.58
N LYS A 360 10.74 -6.96 -21.88
CA LYS A 360 10.29 -5.79 -22.65
C LYS A 360 8.78 -5.77 -22.84
N GLY A 361 8.19 -6.92 -23.15
CA GLY A 361 6.74 -7.06 -23.24
C GLY A 361 6.05 -6.74 -21.92
N MET A 362 6.58 -7.23 -20.80
CA MET A 362 6.05 -6.92 -19.47
C MET A 362 6.06 -5.40 -19.17
N ARG A 363 7.12 -4.68 -19.53
CA ARG A 363 7.18 -3.23 -19.34
C ARG A 363 6.05 -2.52 -20.09
N VAL A 364 5.88 -2.84 -21.37
CA VAL A 364 4.81 -2.25 -22.20
C VAL A 364 3.42 -2.64 -21.69
N TYR A 365 3.25 -3.87 -21.21
CA TYR A 365 1.98 -4.32 -20.64
C TYR A 365 1.60 -3.52 -19.39
N VAL A 366 2.56 -3.22 -18.53
CA VAL A 366 2.35 -2.32 -17.39
C VAL A 366 2.01 -0.90 -17.85
N VAL A 367 2.65 -0.41 -18.91
CA VAL A 367 2.33 0.91 -19.48
C VAL A 367 0.89 0.95 -19.97
N PHE A 368 0.33 -0.11 -20.58
CA PHE A 368 -1.08 -0.15 -20.95
C PHE A 368 -2.02 -0.03 -19.74
N MET A 369 -1.70 -0.68 -18.62
CA MET A 369 -2.47 -0.56 -17.38
C MET A 369 -2.43 0.88 -16.86
N LEU A 370 -1.23 1.47 -16.76
CA LEU A 370 -1.05 2.84 -16.28
C LEU A 370 -1.70 3.86 -17.23
N ARG A 371 -1.67 3.63 -18.55
CA ARG A 371 -2.35 4.47 -19.55
C ARG A 371 -3.87 4.47 -19.35
N LYS A 372 -4.48 3.32 -19.05
CA LYS A 372 -5.92 3.26 -18.75
C LYS A 372 -6.26 4.03 -17.48
N ILE A 373 -5.42 3.90 -16.43
CA ILE A 373 -5.58 4.66 -15.19
C ILE A 373 -5.39 6.16 -15.46
N TRP A 374 -4.37 6.53 -16.23
CA TRP A 374 -4.13 7.91 -16.67
C TRP A 374 -5.33 8.50 -17.42
N ASN A 375 -6.00 7.68 -18.24
CA ASN A 375 -7.21 8.03 -18.95
C ASN A 375 -8.49 7.91 -18.08
N GLN A 376 -8.33 7.94 -16.76
CA GLN A 376 -9.42 7.99 -15.78
C GLN A 376 -10.27 6.72 -15.67
N LYS A 377 -9.79 5.58 -16.16
CA LYS A 377 -10.46 4.32 -15.88
C LYS A 377 -10.24 3.95 -14.41
N PRO A 378 -11.31 3.56 -13.68
CA PRO A 378 -11.18 3.13 -12.30
C PRO A 378 -10.18 1.99 -12.13
N LEU A 379 -9.38 2.02 -11.08
CA LEU A 379 -8.35 0.99 -10.79
C LEU A 379 -8.96 -0.42 -10.77
N TRP A 380 -10.16 -0.56 -10.26
CA TRP A 380 -10.93 -1.80 -10.23
C TRP A 380 -11.21 -2.34 -11.65
N GLU A 381 -11.66 -1.49 -12.57
CA GLU A 381 -11.97 -1.89 -13.96
C GLU A 381 -10.68 -2.33 -14.68
N VAL A 382 -9.60 -1.56 -14.51
CA VAL A 382 -8.30 -1.89 -15.09
C VAL A 382 -7.75 -3.20 -14.53
N ALA A 383 -7.80 -3.39 -13.20
CA ALA A 383 -7.35 -4.63 -12.56
C ALA A 383 -8.11 -5.86 -13.08
N ARG A 384 -9.45 -5.74 -13.23
CA ARG A 384 -10.29 -6.80 -13.77
C ARG A 384 -10.00 -7.07 -15.25
N HIS A 385 -9.82 -6.02 -16.06
CA HIS A 385 -9.53 -6.14 -17.48
C HIS A 385 -8.22 -6.89 -17.75
N PHE A 386 -7.18 -6.60 -16.96
CA PHE A 386 -5.88 -7.25 -17.09
C PHE A 386 -5.71 -8.51 -16.23
N GLY A 387 -6.73 -8.92 -15.49
CA GLY A 387 -6.68 -10.11 -14.63
C GLY A 387 -5.64 -10.00 -13.49
N VAL A 388 -5.33 -8.80 -13.02
CA VAL A 388 -4.32 -8.55 -11.97
C VAL A 388 -4.96 -8.16 -10.63
N PRO A 389 -4.33 -8.47 -9.49
CA PRO A 389 -4.83 -8.05 -8.19
C PRO A 389 -4.80 -6.52 -8.04
N ARG A 390 -5.85 -5.94 -7.47
CA ARG A 390 -5.98 -4.47 -7.26
C ARG A 390 -4.84 -3.87 -6.44
N GLY A 391 -4.49 -4.50 -5.32
CA GLY A 391 -3.38 -4.02 -4.48
C GLY A 391 -2.03 -4.10 -5.17
N TRP A 392 -1.83 -5.08 -6.07
CA TRP A 392 -0.64 -5.13 -6.91
C TRP A 392 -0.60 -3.93 -7.88
N LEU A 393 -1.70 -3.67 -8.59
CA LEU A 393 -1.78 -2.54 -9.52
C LEU A 393 -1.61 -1.19 -8.80
N GLN A 394 -2.14 -1.05 -7.58
CA GLN A 394 -1.91 0.12 -6.74
C GLN A 394 -0.43 0.27 -6.36
N SER A 395 0.25 -0.82 -6.01
CA SER A 395 1.69 -0.79 -5.72
C SER A 395 2.52 -0.42 -6.96
N VAL A 396 2.12 -0.91 -8.14
CA VAL A 396 2.74 -0.53 -9.43
C VAL A 396 2.59 0.97 -9.67
N LEU A 397 1.40 1.52 -9.46
CA LEU A 397 1.15 2.95 -9.60
C LEU A 397 2.00 3.78 -8.64
N GLN A 398 2.05 3.39 -7.36
CA GLN A 398 2.89 4.07 -6.36
C GLN A 398 4.38 4.00 -6.74
N SER A 399 4.85 2.84 -7.19
CA SER A 399 6.23 2.68 -7.65
C SER A 399 6.52 3.53 -8.89
N ALA A 400 5.57 3.66 -9.82
CA ALA A 400 5.69 4.53 -10.99
C ALA A 400 5.84 6.00 -10.58
N VAL A 401 5.05 6.46 -9.60
CA VAL A 401 5.16 7.81 -9.02
C VAL A 401 6.53 8.03 -8.38
N CYS A 402 6.98 7.08 -7.55
CA CYS A 402 8.29 7.18 -6.89
C CYS A 402 9.44 7.23 -7.90
N GLN A 403 9.41 6.37 -8.93
CA GLN A 403 10.44 6.36 -9.99
C GLN A 403 10.42 7.63 -10.83
N SER A 404 9.23 8.11 -11.21
CA SER A 404 9.11 9.38 -11.93
C SER A 404 9.67 10.54 -11.10
N SER A 405 9.44 10.56 -9.79
CA SER A 405 10.02 11.55 -8.86
C SER A 405 11.56 11.42 -8.79
N SER A 406 12.09 10.20 -8.85
CA SER A 406 13.55 9.98 -8.93
C SER A 406 14.13 10.51 -10.24
N ILE A 407 13.43 10.32 -11.37
CA ILE A 407 13.85 10.87 -12.67
C ILE A 407 13.87 12.42 -12.63
N VAL A 408 12.90 13.06 -11.99
CA VAL A 408 12.91 14.53 -11.82
C VAL A 408 14.17 14.97 -11.08
N ARG A 409 14.45 14.36 -9.92
CA ARG A 409 15.64 14.68 -9.11
C ARG A 409 16.96 14.40 -9.84
N PHE A 410 16.99 13.36 -10.68
CA PHE A 410 18.11 13.08 -11.54
C PHE A 410 18.30 14.16 -12.61
N ALA A 411 17.23 14.54 -13.29
CA ALA A 411 17.22 15.57 -14.32
C ALA A 411 17.62 16.96 -13.79
N GLU A 412 17.35 17.27 -12.52
CA GLU A 412 17.79 18.52 -11.88
C GLU A 412 19.30 18.71 -11.87
N ARG A 413 20.06 17.61 -11.85
CA ARG A 413 21.54 17.61 -11.86
C ARG A 413 22.15 17.40 -13.24
N MET A 414 21.33 17.13 -14.26
CA MET A 414 21.77 16.85 -15.64
C MET A 414 21.28 17.95 -16.57
N PRO A 415 22.17 18.88 -17.03
CA PRO A 415 21.79 20.02 -17.87
C PRO A 415 21.08 19.60 -19.15
N ASP A 416 21.52 18.50 -19.77
CA ASP A 416 20.98 17.99 -21.04
C ASP A 416 19.52 17.53 -20.91
N LEU A 417 19.02 17.33 -19.67
CA LEU A 417 17.66 16.86 -19.38
C LEU A 417 16.70 18.00 -18.95
N TRP A 418 16.98 19.25 -19.33
CA TRP A 418 16.19 20.41 -18.91
C TRP A 418 14.70 20.30 -19.25
N ALA A 419 14.34 19.70 -20.39
CA ALA A 419 12.96 19.50 -20.78
C ALA A 419 12.20 18.58 -19.81
N LEU A 420 12.83 17.50 -19.34
CA LEU A 420 12.25 16.58 -18.36
C LEU A 420 12.08 17.25 -16.99
N ARG A 421 13.02 18.12 -16.58
CA ARG A 421 12.91 18.92 -15.36
C ARG A 421 11.63 19.78 -15.36
N SER A 422 11.23 20.32 -16.51
CA SER A 422 10.04 21.15 -16.64
C SER A 422 8.73 20.36 -16.74
N LEU A 423 8.73 19.26 -17.49
CA LEU A 423 7.50 18.50 -17.82
C LEU A 423 7.12 17.43 -16.81
N LEU A 424 8.12 16.72 -16.25
CA LEU A 424 7.86 15.57 -15.38
C LEU A 424 7.17 15.91 -14.04
N PRO A 425 7.41 17.03 -13.35
CA PRO A 425 6.74 17.34 -12.10
C PRO A 425 5.22 17.35 -12.22
N GLN A 426 4.68 17.92 -13.30
CA GLN A 426 3.23 17.94 -13.56
C GLN A 426 2.70 16.53 -13.84
N MET A 427 3.46 15.73 -14.58
CA MET A 427 3.12 14.35 -14.86
C MET A 427 3.12 13.50 -13.58
N VAL A 428 4.14 13.63 -12.72
CA VAL A 428 4.23 12.94 -11.42
C VAL A 428 3.02 13.27 -10.55
N ARG A 429 2.67 14.55 -10.43
CA ARG A 429 1.51 14.99 -9.68
C ARG A 429 0.22 14.38 -10.22
N ARG A 430 -0.01 14.42 -11.53
CA ARG A 430 -1.18 13.82 -12.17
C ARG A 430 -1.24 12.31 -11.98
N LEU A 431 -0.09 11.62 -12.05
CA LEU A 431 -0.02 10.17 -11.83
C LEU A 431 -0.27 9.81 -10.37
N SER A 432 0.26 10.58 -9.42
CA SER A 432 0.08 10.32 -7.98
C SER A 432 -1.39 10.45 -7.55
N GLU A 433 -2.11 11.37 -8.13
CA GLU A 433 -3.50 11.63 -7.80
C GLU A 433 -4.47 10.78 -8.65
N CYS A 434 -3.98 10.14 -9.74
CA CYS A 434 -4.80 9.39 -10.72
C CYS A 434 -6.04 10.16 -11.19
N THR A 435 -5.92 11.48 -11.35
CA THR A 435 -7.06 12.39 -11.39
C THR A 435 -6.94 13.32 -12.58
N ARG A 436 -8.09 13.74 -13.14
CA ARG A 436 -8.11 14.87 -14.06
C ARG A 436 -7.60 16.10 -13.32
N HIS A 437 -6.77 16.89 -13.99
CA HIS A 437 -6.23 18.13 -13.43
C HIS A 437 -7.32 19.05 -12.86
N GLU A 438 -8.50 18.99 -13.44
CA GLU A 438 -9.68 19.75 -13.04
C GLU A 438 -10.26 19.34 -11.68
N LEU A 439 -10.01 18.11 -11.20
CA LEU A 439 -10.50 17.62 -9.90
C LEU A 439 -9.51 17.90 -8.75
N ILE A 440 -8.24 18.20 -9.06
CA ILE A 440 -7.20 18.46 -8.06
C ILE A 440 -7.63 19.54 -7.04
N PRO A 441 -8.20 20.70 -7.46
CA PRO A 441 -8.65 21.70 -6.51
C PRO A 441 -9.74 21.20 -5.54
N LEU A 442 -10.61 20.29 -6.00
CA LEU A 442 -11.67 19.74 -5.18
C LEU A 442 -11.16 18.73 -4.16
N LEU A 443 -10.08 18.02 -4.48
CA LEU A 443 -9.45 17.04 -3.59
C LEU A 443 -8.72 17.68 -2.40
N SER A 444 -8.38 18.96 -2.49
CA SER A 444 -7.82 19.70 -1.35
C SER A 444 -8.87 19.99 -0.25
N ILE A 445 -10.16 19.84 -0.55
CA ILE A 445 -11.27 20.08 0.37
C ILE A 445 -11.41 18.88 1.32
N GLU A 446 -11.47 19.13 2.60
CA GLU A 446 -11.68 18.10 3.60
C GLU A 446 -12.96 17.30 3.35
N CYS A 447 -12.94 15.99 3.58
CA CYS A 447 -14.03 15.06 3.27
C CYS A 447 -14.33 14.85 1.78
N VAL A 448 -13.58 15.47 0.85
CA VAL A 448 -13.74 15.24 -0.60
C VAL A 448 -12.61 14.33 -1.07
N LYS A 449 -12.94 13.08 -1.38
CA LYS A 449 -12.06 12.13 -2.06
C LYS A 449 -12.46 12.00 -3.54
N LEU A 450 -11.69 11.23 -4.32
CA LEU A 450 -11.80 11.16 -5.78
C LEU A 450 -13.24 10.90 -6.28
N GLY A 451 -13.94 9.91 -5.71
CA GLY A 451 -15.32 9.60 -6.11
C GLY A 451 -16.27 10.77 -5.85
N ARG A 452 -16.15 11.43 -4.69
CA ARG A 452 -16.96 12.63 -4.39
C ARG A 452 -16.59 13.82 -5.26
N ALA A 453 -15.29 14.01 -5.53
CA ALA A 453 -14.84 15.08 -6.42
C ALA A 453 -15.42 14.92 -7.82
N ARG A 454 -15.47 13.70 -8.38
CA ARG A 454 -16.11 13.40 -9.67
C ARG A 454 -17.60 13.70 -9.65
N GLN A 455 -18.33 13.20 -8.65
CA GLN A 455 -19.79 13.45 -8.52
C GLN A 455 -20.09 14.95 -8.40
N LEU A 456 -19.34 15.68 -7.59
CA LEU A 456 -19.46 17.13 -7.44
C LEU A 456 -19.18 17.85 -8.77
N TYR A 457 -18.11 17.47 -9.46
CA TYR A 457 -17.73 18.05 -10.75
C TYR A 457 -18.79 17.82 -11.83
N GLU A 458 -19.34 16.61 -11.93
CA GLU A 458 -20.42 16.24 -12.86
C GLU A 458 -21.72 16.98 -12.55
N LYS A 459 -21.98 17.30 -11.28
CA LYS A 459 -23.15 18.10 -10.84
C LYS A 459 -22.92 19.61 -10.90
N GLY A 460 -21.78 20.05 -11.47
CA GLY A 460 -21.50 21.48 -11.73
C GLY A 460 -20.64 22.16 -10.65
N PHE A 461 -20.26 21.48 -9.56
CA PHE A 461 -19.34 22.03 -8.56
C PHE A 461 -17.88 21.78 -9.01
N ARG A 462 -17.39 22.66 -9.90
CA ARG A 462 -16.12 22.48 -10.59
C ARG A 462 -14.92 23.13 -9.91
N THR A 463 -15.15 24.03 -8.97
CA THR A 463 -14.09 24.80 -8.28
C THR A 463 -14.29 24.80 -6.78
N VAL A 464 -13.23 25.05 -6.02
CA VAL A 464 -13.29 25.25 -4.56
C VAL A 464 -14.30 26.37 -4.24
N GLY A 465 -14.30 27.43 -5.06
CA GLY A 465 -15.22 28.56 -4.92
C GLY A 465 -16.70 28.20 -5.08
N SER A 466 -17.02 27.24 -5.95
CA SER A 466 -18.41 26.78 -6.12
C SER A 466 -18.91 26.03 -4.88
N ILE A 467 -18.03 25.22 -4.23
CA ILE A 467 -18.36 24.51 -2.99
C ILE A 467 -18.43 25.47 -1.80
N ALA A 468 -17.54 26.47 -1.74
CA ALA A 468 -17.55 27.47 -0.68
C ALA A 468 -18.82 28.33 -0.64
N LYS A 469 -19.46 28.50 -1.80
CA LYS A 469 -20.73 29.26 -1.97
C LYS A 469 -21.98 28.38 -1.88
N ALA A 470 -21.82 27.04 -1.89
CA ALA A 470 -22.94 26.10 -1.90
C ALA A 470 -23.65 26.03 -0.55
N GLU A 471 -24.96 25.74 -0.58
CA GLU A 471 -25.68 25.35 0.62
C GLU A 471 -25.52 23.87 0.94
N PRO A 472 -25.57 23.47 2.22
CA PRO A 472 -25.45 22.07 2.60
C PRO A 472 -26.44 21.14 1.90
N ARG A 473 -27.67 21.61 1.66
CA ARG A 473 -28.73 20.85 0.96
C ARG A 473 -28.34 20.50 -0.47
N GLN A 474 -27.73 21.45 -1.20
CA GLN A 474 -27.29 21.28 -2.58
C GLN A 474 -26.17 20.20 -2.68
N LEU A 475 -25.27 20.21 -1.72
CA LEU A 475 -24.19 19.19 -1.68
C LEU A 475 -24.72 17.80 -1.30
N ILE A 476 -25.73 17.72 -0.42
CA ILE A 476 -26.39 16.46 -0.08
C ILE A 476 -27.08 15.86 -1.31
N GLU A 477 -27.80 16.70 -2.06
CA GLU A 477 -28.47 16.27 -3.29
C GLU A 477 -27.48 15.86 -4.38
N ALA A 478 -26.42 16.65 -4.59
CA ALA A 478 -25.37 16.35 -5.56
C ALA A 478 -24.68 15.01 -5.29
N LEU A 479 -24.54 14.64 -4.01
CA LEU A 479 -23.90 13.40 -3.56
C LEU A 479 -24.91 12.28 -3.24
N GLY A 480 -26.16 12.40 -3.75
CA GLY A 480 -27.15 11.33 -3.69
C GLY A 480 -27.71 11.05 -2.28
N GLY A 481 -27.76 12.05 -1.40
CA GLY A 481 -28.37 11.94 -0.07
C GLY A 481 -27.54 11.15 0.96
N LYS A 482 -26.33 10.73 0.63
CA LYS A 482 -25.51 9.83 1.47
C LYS A 482 -24.68 10.54 2.54
N LEU A 483 -24.63 11.88 2.53
CA LEU A 483 -23.85 12.67 3.48
C LEU A 483 -24.73 13.34 4.54
N SER A 484 -24.18 13.43 5.75
CA SER A 484 -24.81 14.20 6.82
C SER A 484 -24.63 15.72 6.59
N CYS A 485 -25.58 16.52 7.07
CA CYS A 485 -25.50 17.96 7.01
C CYS A 485 -24.21 18.51 7.66
N TRP A 486 -23.71 17.84 8.71
CA TRP A 486 -22.45 18.17 9.37
C TRP A 486 -21.24 17.99 8.44
N GLN A 487 -21.16 16.89 7.69
CA GLN A 487 -20.09 16.66 6.73
C GLN A 487 -20.09 17.71 5.61
N CYS A 488 -21.26 18.07 5.10
CA CYS A 488 -21.39 19.12 4.09
C CYS A 488 -20.96 20.50 4.61
N ARG A 489 -21.32 20.85 5.85
CA ARG A 489 -20.83 22.09 6.50
C ARG A 489 -19.30 22.09 6.65
N ARG A 490 -18.71 20.95 6.98
CA ARG A 490 -17.25 20.79 7.10
C ARG A 490 -16.55 20.96 5.76
N MET A 491 -17.11 20.41 4.67
CA MET A 491 -16.62 20.62 3.30
C MET A 491 -16.66 22.11 2.91
N ILE A 492 -17.77 22.80 3.18
CA ILE A 492 -17.92 24.23 2.90
C ILE A 492 -16.93 25.08 3.72
N SER A 493 -16.76 24.75 5.01
CA SER A 493 -15.80 25.44 5.89
C SER A 493 -14.37 25.27 5.40
N SER A 494 -13.98 24.04 5.02
CA SER A 494 -12.67 23.74 4.44
C SER A 494 -12.45 24.49 3.12
N ALA A 495 -13.43 24.49 2.23
CA ALA A 495 -13.34 25.24 0.97
C ALA A 495 -13.16 26.75 1.19
N LYS A 496 -13.85 27.34 2.18
CA LYS A 496 -13.67 28.75 2.55
C LYS A 496 -12.28 29.04 3.16
N ALA A 497 -11.73 28.10 3.93
CA ALA A 497 -10.38 28.24 4.46
C ALA A 497 -9.33 28.24 3.34
N ILE A 498 -9.39 27.26 2.42
CA ILE A 498 -8.50 27.18 1.26
C ILE A 498 -8.48 28.47 0.44
N ILE A 499 -9.67 29.06 0.19
CA ILE A 499 -9.75 30.34 -0.55
C ILE A 499 -9.11 31.47 0.23
N ARG A 500 -9.30 31.55 1.55
CA ARG A 500 -8.65 32.58 2.38
C ARG A 500 -7.14 32.46 2.33
N ASP A 501 -6.63 31.23 2.45
CA ASP A 501 -5.18 30.97 2.40
C ASP A 501 -4.61 31.33 1.02
N GLN A 502 -5.29 31.02 -0.08
CA GLN A 502 -4.89 31.39 -1.44
C GLN A 502 -4.91 32.91 -1.66
N ILE A 503 -5.86 33.61 -1.07
CA ILE A 503 -5.90 35.09 -1.15
C ILE A 503 -4.75 35.71 -0.36
N ALA A 504 -4.45 35.18 0.83
CA ALA A 504 -3.34 35.64 1.66
C ALA A 504 -1.99 35.40 0.97
N GLU A 505 -1.78 34.21 0.39
CA GLU A 505 -0.57 33.86 -0.38
C GLU A 505 -0.37 34.81 -1.57
N LYS A 506 -1.43 35.05 -2.34
CA LYS A 506 -1.35 36.01 -3.46
C LYS A 506 -1.17 37.46 -3.04
N ALA A 507 -1.68 37.86 -1.89
CA ALA A 507 -1.43 39.18 -1.34
C ALA A 507 0.04 39.35 -0.97
N MET A 508 0.66 38.34 -0.33
CA MET A 508 2.10 38.34 -0.03
C MET A 508 2.96 38.36 -1.31
N GLU A 509 2.60 37.57 -2.33
CA GLU A 509 3.32 37.60 -3.63
C GLU A 509 3.25 39.00 -4.28
N LEU A 510 2.13 39.69 -4.17
CA LEU A 510 1.95 41.05 -4.71
C LEU A 510 2.75 42.09 -3.92
N GLU A 511 2.85 41.93 -2.59
CA GLU A 511 3.71 42.77 -1.73
C GLU A 511 5.19 42.57 -2.08
N GLU A 512 5.66 41.33 -2.25
CA GLU A 512 7.03 41.02 -2.65
C GLU A 512 7.39 41.57 -4.06
N LEU A 513 6.41 41.67 -4.96
CA LEU A 513 6.60 42.24 -6.30
C LEU A 513 6.57 43.78 -6.31
N GLY A 514 6.45 44.44 -5.15
CA GLY A 514 6.47 45.91 -5.05
C GLY A 514 5.23 46.61 -5.61
N ALA A 515 4.12 45.89 -5.70
CA ALA A 515 2.83 46.45 -6.16
C ALA A 515 2.06 47.16 -5.04
N GLU A 516 2.78 47.69 -4.03
CA GLU A 516 2.19 48.54 -2.98
C GLU A 516 1.54 49.78 -3.62
N GLY A 517 0.23 49.83 -3.59
CA GLY A 517 -0.54 51.00 -4.00
C GLY A 517 -1.33 50.86 -5.31
N MET A 518 -1.22 49.80 -6.11
CA MET A 518 -1.96 49.64 -7.36
C MET A 518 -3.38 49.05 -7.24
N PHE A 519 -3.69 48.37 -6.14
CA PHE A 519 -5.04 47.83 -5.90
C PHE A 519 -5.51 48.12 -4.48
N SER A 520 -6.39 49.12 -4.32
CA SER A 520 -7.20 49.25 -3.10
C SER A 520 -8.30 48.20 -3.12
N PHE A 521 -8.08 47.10 -2.39
CA PHE A 521 -9.19 46.20 -2.09
C PHE A 521 -10.18 46.90 -1.15
N PRO A 522 -11.49 46.87 -1.44
CA PRO A 522 -12.46 47.41 -0.49
C PRO A 522 -12.32 46.57 0.80
N SER A 523 -12.01 47.26 1.88
CA SER A 523 -12.01 46.68 3.23
C SER A 523 -13.46 46.28 3.56
N THR A 524 -13.83 45.07 3.18
CA THR A 524 -15.01 44.40 3.70
C THR A 524 -14.67 43.97 5.14
N THR A 525 -14.87 44.90 6.06
CA THR A 525 -15.12 44.57 7.46
C THR A 525 -16.35 43.68 7.49
N VAL A 526 -16.15 42.39 7.41
CA VAL A 526 -17.20 41.42 7.73
C VAL A 526 -17.33 41.50 9.26
N ASN A 527 -18.33 42.35 9.68
CA ASN A 527 -18.86 42.27 11.03
C ASN A 527 -19.31 40.84 11.27
N CYS A 528 -18.49 40.08 11.97
CA CYS A 528 -18.90 38.83 12.56
C CYS A 528 -19.76 39.18 13.79
N PRO A 529 -21.05 38.83 13.81
CA PRO A 529 -21.80 38.96 15.04
C PRO A 529 -21.24 37.94 16.03
N THR A 530 -20.45 38.40 16.95
CA THR A 530 -20.10 37.64 18.15
C THR A 530 -21.37 37.51 18.99
N GLU A 531 -22.20 36.53 18.72
CA GLU A 531 -23.11 36.04 19.76
C GLU A 531 -22.29 35.35 20.84
N ARG A 532 -21.84 36.13 21.81
CA ARG A 532 -21.50 35.65 23.14
C ARG A 532 -22.82 35.20 23.78
N LYS A 533 -23.14 33.95 23.71
CA LYS A 533 -24.07 33.34 24.64
C LYS A 533 -23.33 33.21 25.97
N ASN A 534 -23.66 34.16 26.89
CA ASN A 534 -23.34 34.01 28.31
C ASN A 534 -23.94 32.72 28.83
N TYR A 535 -23.10 31.75 29.10
CA TYR A 535 -23.46 30.66 30.02
C TYR A 535 -23.20 31.20 31.42
N GLU A 536 -24.28 31.62 32.08
CA GLU A 536 -24.29 31.85 33.53
C GLU A 536 -24.06 30.49 34.21
N SER A 537 -22.96 30.40 34.93
CA SER A 537 -22.73 29.32 35.89
C SER A 537 -23.65 29.50 37.09
N PRO A 538 -24.33 28.49 37.59
CA PRO A 538 -25.11 28.62 38.83
C PRO A 538 -24.21 28.85 40.03
N ALA A 539 -24.61 29.81 40.82
CA ALA A 539 -23.95 30.31 42.03
C ALA A 539 -23.64 29.19 43.04
N ASN A 540 -22.44 29.28 43.60
CA ASN A 540 -22.01 28.60 44.81
C ASN A 540 -22.86 29.04 45.99
N THR A 541 -23.53 28.12 46.64
CA THR A 541 -24.00 28.27 48.01
C THR A 541 -22.88 27.86 48.97
N PRO A 542 -22.63 28.62 50.05
CA PRO A 542 -21.54 28.37 50.97
C PRO A 542 -21.85 27.17 51.88
N ALA A 543 -20.88 26.25 51.95
CA ALA A 543 -20.88 25.20 52.97
C ALA A 543 -20.46 25.74 54.32
N SER A 544 -21.25 25.51 55.34
CA SER A 544 -20.99 25.74 56.76
C SER A 544 -19.87 24.82 57.23
N ASP A 545 -18.96 25.41 58.00
CA ASP A 545 -17.97 24.76 58.85
C ASP A 545 -18.65 23.74 59.77
N ASP A 546 -18.11 22.54 59.83
CA ASP A 546 -18.08 21.80 61.07
C ASP A 546 -16.79 20.98 61.20
N SER A 547 -16.13 21.28 62.30
CA SER A 547 -14.89 20.74 62.77
C SER A 547 -15.12 19.35 63.39
N GLY A 548 -14.31 18.37 63.04
CA GLY A 548 -14.33 17.05 63.70
C GLY A 548 -13.03 16.28 63.47
N THR A 549 -12.16 16.44 64.44
CA THR A 549 -10.94 15.66 64.71
C THR A 549 -11.17 14.16 64.75
N GLY A 550 -10.24 13.33 64.26
CA GLY A 550 -10.19 11.90 64.55
C GLY A 550 -9.16 11.13 63.69
N SER A 551 -7.98 11.12 64.09
CA SER A 551 -6.89 10.18 64.28
C SER A 551 -7.13 8.68 63.83
N LEU A 552 -6.07 8.16 63.14
CA LEU A 552 -5.49 6.80 63.21
C LEU A 552 -6.31 5.59 62.71
N ALA A 553 -5.95 4.98 61.64
CA ALA A 553 -5.14 3.74 61.55
C ALA A 553 -4.85 3.44 60.07
#